data_6ce87dff1b10d5c6eb12611646e331b7
#
_entry.id   6ce87dff1b10d5c6eb12611646e331b7
#
_cell.length_a   1.000
_cell.length_b   1.000
_cell.length_c   1.000
_cell.angle_alpha   90.00
_cell.angle_beta   90.00
_cell.angle_gamma   90.00
#
_symmetry.space_group_name_H-M   'P 1'
#
loop_
_entity.id
_entity.type
_entity.pdbx_description
1 polymer ?
#
loop_
_entity_poly.entity_id
_entity_poly.type
_entity_poly.pdbx_seq_one_letter_code
_entity_poly.pdbx_strand_id
1 'polypeptide(L)'
;MLTDIRLLSHQLAKPRFRSPKELVAWMGAVQAQEYTMAKWAVGTRLKSSSLRVVDDALAKGEILRTHILRPTWHFIAAEDIRWMLQLSGGRIRTAFDSYARSRKMEITESFYTKGCRLLEQLLGGNKSLTCLLYTSPSPRDMR
;
A
#
# COMPACT_ATOMS: atom_id res chain seq x y z
N MET A 1 -30.65 -10.86 7.95
CA MET A 1 -30.57 -9.52 8.56
C MET A 1 -29.14 -9.05 8.80
N LEU A 2 -28.31 -9.66 9.64
CA LEU A 2 -26.91 -9.20 9.87
C LEU A 2 -26.04 -9.36 8.63
N THR A 3 -26.16 -10.47 7.92
CA THR A 3 -25.47 -10.74 6.66
C THR A 3 -25.80 -9.70 5.59
N ASP A 4 -27.06 -9.34 5.45
CA ASP A 4 -27.50 -8.36 4.44
C ASP A 4 -26.92 -6.97 4.74
N ILE A 5 -26.90 -6.58 6.02
CA ILE A 5 -26.29 -5.32 6.45
C ILE A 5 -24.78 -5.30 6.11
N ARG A 6 -24.06 -6.41 6.33
CA ARG A 6 -22.66 -6.54 5.96
C ARG A 6 -22.44 -6.44 4.45
N LEU A 7 -23.23 -7.14 3.65
CA LEU A 7 -23.15 -7.07 2.19
C LEU A 7 -23.42 -5.66 1.65
N LEU A 8 -24.38 -4.96 2.24
CA LEU A 8 -24.70 -3.59 1.89
C LEU A 8 -23.58 -2.62 2.30
N SER A 9 -23.10 -2.72 3.55
CA SER A 9 -22.02 -1.86 4.06
C SER A 9 -20.69 -2.12 3.35
N HIS A 10 -20.43 -3.34 2.88
CA HIS A 10 -19.25 -3.65 2.07
C HIS A 10 -19.43 -3.37 0.58
N GLN A 11 -20.52 -2.73 0.16
CA GLN A 11 -20.80 -2.37 -1.22
C GLN A 11 -20.87 -3.58 -2.18
N LEU A 12 -21.20 -4.78 -1.67
CA LEU A 12 -21.29 -6.01 -2.47
C LEU A 12 -22.70 -6.23 -3.04
N ALA A 13 -23.73 -5.98 -2.23
CA ALA A 13 -25.12 -6.19 -2.67
C ALA A 13 -25.68 -5.01 -3.52
N LYS A 14 -25.29 -3.77 -3.19
CA LYS A 14 -25.71 -2.55 -3.91
C LYS A 14 -24.54 -1.58 -4.03
N PRO A 15 -23.61 -1.78 -4.97
CA PRO A 15 -22.51 -0.88 -5.21
C PRO A 15 -22.99 0.55 -5.50
N ARG A 16 -22.42 1.54 -4.80
CA ARG A 16 -22.77 2.97 -4.98
C ARG A 16 -21.72 3.75 -5.75
N PHE A 17 -20.47 3.31 -5.64
CA PHE A 17 -19.32 4.01 -6.20
C PHE A 17 -19.09 3.63 -7.67
N ARG A 18 -18.58 4.57 -8.45
CA ARG A 18 -18.20 4.36 -9.85
C ARG A 18 -16.70 4.30 -10.05
N SER A 19 -15.94 4.97 -9.19
CA SER A 19 -14.47 4.99 -9.27
C SER A 19 -13.82 4.21 -8.14
N PRO A 20 -12.66 3.56 -8.40
CA PRO A 20 -11.86 2.90 -7.37
C PRO A 20 -11.43 3.88 -6.27
N LYS A 21 -11.07 5.11 -6.63
CA LYS A 21 -10.67 6.16 -5.68
C LYS A 21 -11.77 6.43 -4.65
N GLU A 22 -13.00 6.70 -5.11
CA GLU A 22 -14.13 6.99 -4.21
C GLU A 22 -14.43 5.80 -3.28
N LEU A 23 -14.39 4.58 -3.80
CA LEU A 23 -14.63 3.38 -3.01
C LEU A 23 -13.54 3.20 -1.95
N VAL A 24 -12.26 3.31 -2.35
CA VAL A 24 -11.13 3.09 -1.44
C VAL A 24 -11.08 4.18 -0.38
N ALA A 25 -11.31 5.45 -0.74
CA ALA A 25 -11.44 6.56 0.20
C ALA A 25 -12.58 6.32 1.21
N TRP A 26 -13.75 5.86 0.73
CA TRP A 26 -14.88 5.55 1.61
C TRP A 26 -14.59 4.39 2.57
N MET A 27 -13.84 3.38 2.14
CA MET A 27 -13.40 2.25 2.98
C MET A 27 -12.24 2.61 3.90
N GLY A 28 -11.57 3.73 3.66
CA GLY A 28 -10.34 4.13 4.31
C GLY A 28 -9.13 3.36 3.81
N ALA A 29 -9.13 2.04 3.97
CA ALA A 29 -8.07 1.16 3.47
C ALA A 29 -8.63 -0.20 3.09
N VAL A 30 -8.11 -0.78 2.02
CA VAL A 30 -8.44 -2.13 1.57
C VAL A 30 -7.19 -2.99 1.62
N GLN A 31 -7.23 -4.09 2.36
CA GLN A 31 -6.08 -5.00 2.42
C GLN A 31 -5.69 -5.48 1.01
N ALA A 32 -4.40 -5.38 0.69
CA ALA A 32 -3.87 -5.64 -0.65
C ALA A 32 -2.62 -6.54 -0.62
N GLN A 33 -2.60 -7.51 0.30
CA GLN A 33 -1.48 -8.46 0.41
C GLN A 33 -1.34 -9.26 -0.89
N GLU A 34 -2.44 -9.83 -1.37
CA GLU A 34 -2.51 -10.46 -2.68
C GLU A 34 -3.00 -9.43 -3.71
N TYR A 35 -2.08 -8.95 -4.55
CA TYR A 35 -2.31 -7.81 -5.44
C TYR A 35 -3.50 -8.02 -6.40
N THR A 36 -3.54 -9.17 -7.07
CA THR A 36 -4.61 -9.49 -8.02
C THR A 36 -5.96 -9.61 -7.32
N MET A 37 -6.01 -10.28 -6.17
CA MET A 37 -7.25 -10.44 -5.40
C MET A 37 -7.73 -9.12 -4.81
N ALA A 38 -6.82 -8.23 -4.43
CA ALA A 38 -7.17 -6.90 -3.96
C ALA A 38 -7.79 -6.03 -5.05
N LYS A 39 -7.27 -6.08 -6.28
CA LYS A 39 -7.90 -5.42 -7.43
C LYS A 39 -9.31 -5.98 -7.69
N TRP A 40 -9.45 -7.28 -7.60
CA TRP A 40 -10.74 -7.94 -7.71
C TRP A 40 -11.71 -7.47 -6.61
N ALA A 41 -11.22 -7.42 -5.38
CA ALA A 41 -12.01 -6.95 -4.24
C ALA A 41 -12.52 -5.52 -4.42
N VAL A 42 -11.71 -4.63 -4.98
CA VAL A 42 -12.14 -3.27 -5.34
C VAL A 42 -13.15 -3.32 -6.51
N GLY A 43 -12.79 -4.01 -7.59
CA GLY A 43 -13.59 -4.07 -8.81
C GLY A 43 -15.01 -4.57 -8.58
N THR A 44 -15.20 -5.63 -7.78
CA THR A 44 -16.52 -6.22 -7.47
C THR A 44 -17.45 -5.31 -6.68
N ARG A 45 -16.91 -4.24 -6.06
CA ARG A 45 -17.66 -3.26 -5.27
C ARG A 45 -18.04 -2.00 -6.05
N LEU A 46 -17.71 -1.95 -7.33
CA LEU A 46 -18.04 -0.84 -8.22
C LEU A 46 -19.33 -1.13 -9.00
N LYS A 47 -20.06 -0.07 -9.36
CA LYS A 47 -21.27 -0.19 -10.22
C LYS A 47 -20.95 -0.83 -11.56
N SER A 48 -19.80 -0.55 -12.14
CA SER A 48 -19.31 -1.16 -13.36
C SER A 48 -18.03 -1.92 -13.01
N SER A 49 -18.19 -3.20 -12.69
CA SER A 49 -17.07 -4.06 -12.29
C SER A 49 -16.11 -4.28 -13.46
N SER A 50 -14.87 -3.82 -13.30
CA SER A 50 -13.80 -4.03 -14.27
C SER A 50 -12.44 -3.92 -13.60
N LEU A 51 -11.55 -4.90 -13.84
CA LEU A 51 -10.17 -4.85 -13.38
C LEU A 51 -9.39 -3.71 -14.03
N ARG A 52 -9.70 -3.40 -15.29
CA ARG A 52 -9.04 -2.31 -16.03
C ARG A 52 -9.22 -0.96 -15.37
N VAL A 53 -10.40 -0.66 -14.85
CA VAL A 53 -10.65 0.61 -14.14
C VAL A 53 -9.80 0.72 -12.87
N VAL A 54 -9.54 -0.41 -12.19
CA VAL A 54 -8.67 -0.44 -11.02
C VAL A 54 -7.21 -0.27 -11.42
N ASP A 55 -6.77 -0.92 -12.51
CA ASP A 55 -5.41 -0.75 -13.03
C ASP A 55 -5.15 0.68 -13.50
N ASP A 56 -6.11 1.30 -14.16
CA ASP A 56 -6.03 2.71 -14.60
C ASP A 56 -5.91 3.66 -13.39
N ALA A 57 -6.67 3.43 -12.32
CA ALA A 57 -6.59 4.23 -11.09
C ALA A 57 -5.23 4.08 -10.38
N LEU A 58 -4.66 2.87 -10.37
CA LEU A 58 -3.30 2.62 -9.86
C LEU A 58 -2.25 3.31 -10.73
N ALA A 59 -2.35 3.18 -12.05
CA ALA A 59 -1.40 3.79 -12.99
C ALA A 59 -1.41 5.33 -12.92
N LYS A 60 -2.58 5.94 -12.68
CA LYS A 60 -2.74 7.39 -12.50
C LYS A 60 -2.34 7.87 -11.09
N GLY A 61 -2.05 6.96 -10.17
CA GLY A 61 -1.76 7.31 -8.79
C GLY A 61 -2.97 7.83 -8.00
N GLU A 62 -4.19 7.55 -8.44
CA GLU A 62 -5.43 7.90 -7.73
C GLU A 62 -5.61 7.04 -6.46
N ILE A 63 -5.17 5.79 -6.53
CA ILE A 63 -5.02 4.87 -5.41
C ILE A 63 -3.59 4.37 -5.35
N LEU A 64 -3.10 4.14 -4.14
CA LEU A 64 -1.73 3.71 -3.88
C LEU A 64 -1.73 2.38 -3.15
N ARG A 65 -0.74 1.53 -3.45
CA ARG A 65 -0.48 0.32 -2.67
C ARG A 65 0.73 0.55 -1.78
N THR A 66 0.52 0.52 -0.49
CA THR A 66 1.56 0.82 0.49
C THR A 66 1.36 0.09 1.81
N HIS A 67 2.39 0.12 2.68
CA HIS A 67 2.31 -0.37 4.05
C HIS A 67 1.78 0.73 4.96
N ILE A 68 0.57 0.53 5.50
CA ILE A 68 -0.04 1.39 6.52
C ILE A 68 -0.72 0.54 7.61
N LEU A 69 -1.01 1.14 8.74
CA LEU A 69 -1.74 0.57 9.88
C LEU A 69 -1.00 -0.60 10.55
N ARG A 70 -0.61 -1.59 9.81
CA ARG A 70 0.22 -2.74 10.17
C ARG A 70 1.19 -3.01 9.03
N PRO A 71 2.25 -3.83 9.21
CA PRO A 71 3.19 -4.15 8.13
C PRO A 71 2.56 -5.10 7.09
N THR A 72 1.40 -4.75 6.57
CA THR A 72 0.69 -5.41 5.48
C THR A 72 0.37 -4.41 4.39
N TRP A 73 0.32 -4.89 3.14
CA TRP A 73 -0.03 -4.06 2.00
C TRP A 73 -1.50 -3.66 2.02
N HIS A 74 -1.77 -2.39 1.73
CA HIS A 74 -3.13 -1.86 1.58
C HIS A 74 -3.24 -0.99 0.33
N PHE A 75 -4.42 -0.97 -0.28
CA PHE A 75 -4.83 0.12 -1.16
C PHE A 75 -5.44 1.23 -0.33
N ILE A 76 -5.04 2.45 -0.62
CA ILE A 76 -5.53 3.69 -0.02
C ILE A 76 -5.74 4.74 -1.11
N ALA A 77 -6.60 5.72 -0.86
CA ALA A 77 -6.68 6.89 -1.72
C ALA A 77 -5.40 7.73 -1.59
N ALA A 78 -4.90 8.27 -2.71
CA ALA A 78 -3.64 9.02 -2.70
C ALA A 78 -3.66 10.24 -1.77
N GLU A 79 -4.81 10.88 -1.63
CA GLU A 79 -5.02 12.02 -0.74
C GLU A 79 -4.87 11.68 0.75
N ASP A 80 -5.09 10.42 1.13
CA ASP A 80 -5.05 9.95 2.52
C ASP A 80 -3.67 9.48 2.99
N ILE A 81 -2.71 9.31 2.08
CA ILE A 81 -1.39 8.71 2.39
C ILE A 81 -0.67 9.42 3.54
N ARG A 82 -0.69 10.75 3.55
CA ARG A 82 0.11 11.54 4.50
C ARG A 82 -0.39 11.37 5.93
N TRP A 83 -1.69 11.56 6.16
CA TRP A 83 -2.24 11.45 7.51
C TRP A 83 -2.21 9.99 8.02
N MET A 84 -2.42 9.01 7.13
CA MET A 84 -2.34 7.60 7.49
C MET A 84 -0.92 7.18 7.87
N LEU A 85 0.10 7.68 7.16
CA LEU A 85 1.50 7.45 7.54
C LEU A 85 1.85 8.15 8.86
N GLN A 86 1.37 9.36 9.11
CA GLN A 86 1.55 10.04 10.39
C GLN A 86 0.93 9.25 11.55
N LEU A 87 -0.28 8.72 11.36
CA LEU A 87 -0.99 7.93 12.36
C LEU A 87 -0.27 6.61 12.69
N SER A 88 0.25 5.93 11.67
CA SER A 88 0.79 4.56 11.80
C SER A 88 2.31 4.47 11.85
N GLY A 89 3.01 5.51 11.38
CA GLY A 89 4.47 5.48 11.19
C GLY A 89 5.26 5.16 12.45
N GLY A 90 4.89 5.76 13.58
CA GLY A 90 5.54 5.48 14.87
C GLY A 90 5.44 4.01 15.28
N ARG A 91 4.28 3.39 15.11
CA ARG A 91 4.08 1.96 15.42
C ARG A 91 4.86 1.05 14.47
N ILE A 92 4.84 1.37 13.18
CA ILE A 92 5.60 0.63 12.16
C ILE A 92 7.09 0.71 12.46
N ARG A 93 7.59 1.90 12.80
CA ARG A 93 8.97 2.12 13.20
C ARG A 93 9.36 1.28 14.42
N THR A 94 8.57 1.34 15.48
CA THR A 94 8.82 0.56 16.72
C THR A 94 8.84 -0.94 16.45
N ALA A 95 7.90 -1.45 15.64
CA ALA A 95 7.85 -2.86 15.27
C ALA A 95 9.10 -3.28 14.48
N PHE A 96 9.54 -2.44 13.53
CA PHE A 96 10.74 -2.69 12.74
C PHE A 96 12.02 -2.64 13.60
N ASP A 97 12.17 -1.66 14.48
CA ASP A 97 13.30 -1.55 15.39
C ASP A 97 13.38 -2.75 16.36
N SER A 98 12.24 -3.25 16.81
CA SER A 98 12.16 -4.48 17.62
C SER A 98 12.62 -5.70 16.83
N TYR A 99 12.15 -5.84 15.59
CA TYR A 99 12.60 -6.90 14.69
C TYR A 99 14.10 -6.81 14.39
N ALA A 100 14.61 -5.62 14.09
CA ALA A 100 16.03 -5.39 13.82
C ALA A 100 16.89 -5.79 15.01
N ARG A 101 16.52 -5.39 16.23
CA ARG A 101 17.19 -5.81 17.46
C ARG A 101 17.19 -7.33 17.65
N SER A 102 16.06 -7.99 17.40
CA SER A 102 15.97 -9.46 17.52
C SER A 102 16.90 -10.19 16.55
N ARG A 103 17.22 -9.56 15.42
CA ARG A 103 18.14 -10.07 14.38
C ARG A 103 19.58 -9.56 14.55
N LYS A 104 19.87 -8.80 15.62
CA LYS A 104 21.18 -8.18 15.86
C LYS A 104 21.62 -7.26 14.70
N MET A 105 20.67 -6.59 14.06
CA MET A 105 20.94 -5.61 13.01
C MET A 105 21.17 -4.24 13.65
N GLU A 106 22.32 -3.64 13.39
CA GLU A 106 22.63 -2.28 13.86
C GLU A 106 22.05 -1.25 12.90
N ILE A 107 20.79 -0.86 13.11
CA ILE A 107 20.10 0.16 12.33
C ILE A 107 20.05 1.45 13.18
N THR A 108 20.85 2.42 12.79
CA THR A 108 20.97 3.72 13.47
C THR A 108 20.11 4.78 12.77
N GLU A 109 19.88 5.93 13.44
CA GLU A 109 19.24 7.10 12.81
C GLU A 109 20.03 7.59 11.58
N SER A 110 21.35 7.51 11.62
CA SER A 110 22.21 7.83 10.47
C SER A 110 21.91 6.92 9.26
N PHE A 111 21.64 5.63 9.51
CA PHE A 111 21.26 4.70 8.45
C PHE A 111 19.92 5.10 7.79
N TYR A 112 18.91 5.43 8.58
CA TYR A 112 17.63 5.90 8.05
C TYR A 112 17.78 7.20 7.26
N THR A 113 18.51 8.17 7.80
CA THR A 113 18.73 9.46 7.13
C THR A 113 19.45 9.30 5.79
N LYS A 114 20.49 8.47 5.74
CA LYS A 114 21.21 8.15 4.50
C LYS A 114 20.34 7.43 3.50
N GLY A 115 19.54 6.45 3.96
CA GLY A 115 18.60 5.71 3.13
C GLY A 115 17.53 6.62 2.52
N CYS A 116 16.92 7.51 3.31
CA CYS A 116 15.95 8.48 2.81
C CYS A 116 16.54 9.39 1.75
N ARG A 117 17.73 9.98 2.00
CA ARG A 117 18.42 10.84 1.02
C ARG A 117 18.72 10.11 -0.29
N LEU A 118 19.20 8.86 -0.20
CA LEU A 118 19.47 8.05 -1.38
C LEU A 118 18.18 7.80 -2.18
N LEU A 119 17.09 7.42 -1.51
CA LEU A 119 15.79 7.20 -2.15
C LEU A 119 15.25 8.49 -2.79
N GLU A 120 15.36 9.63 -2.12
CA GLU A 120 14.98 10.94 -2.67
C GLU A 120 15.76 11.28 -3.95
N GLN A 121 17.08 11.03 -3.96
CA GLN A 121 17.91 11.23 -5.14
C GLN A 121 17.54 10.28 -6.30
N LEU A 122 17.29 9.01 -5.99
CA LEU A 122 16.99 8.00 -6.99
C LEU A 122 15.58 8.16 -7.58
N LEU A 123 14.63 8.61 -6.78
CA LEU A 123 13.23 8.80 -7.17
C LEU A 123 12.91 10.23 -7.64
N GLY A 124 13.86 11.16 -7.51
CA GLY A 124 13.70 12.54 -7.96
C GLY A 124 13.39 12.63 -9.46
N GLY A 125 12.61 13.64 -9.86
CA GLY A 125 12.27 13.85 -11.27
C GLY A 125 11.27 12.85 -11.85
N ASN A 126 10.33 12.36 -11.04
CA ASN A 126 9.27 11.42 -11.45
C ASN A 126 9.79 10.04 -11.89
N LYS A 127 10.92 9.60 -11.34
CA LYS A 127 11.50 8.29 -11.61
C LYS A 127 10.82 7.22 -10.76
N SER A 128 10.75 6.00 -11.28
CA SER A 128 10.35 4.79 -10.55
C SER A 128 11.49 3.77 -10.57
N LEU A 129 11.58 2.97 -9.51
CA LEU A 129 12.57 1.90 -9.37
C LEU A 129 11.86 0.58 -9.09
N THR A 130 12.38 -0.48 -9.69
CA THR A 130 11.97 -1.85 -9.32
C THR A 130 12.77 -2.32 -8.11
N CYS A 131 12.29 -3.32 -7.38
CA CYS A 131 13.01 -3.93 -6.25
C CYS A 131 14.43 -4.38 -6.64
N LEU A 132 14.64 -4.84 -7.87
CA LEU A 132 15.94 -5.30 -8.35
C LEU A 132 16.98 -4.20 -8.45
N LEU A 133 16.58 -2.93 -8.57
CA LEU A 133 17.50 -1.80 -8.73
C LEU A 133 18.05 -1.26 -7.40
N TYR A 134 17.39 -1.54 -6.28
CA TYR A 134 17.82 -1.07 -4.96
C TYR A 134 18.09 -2.17 -3.93
N THR A 135 17.91 -3.44 -4.32
CA THR A 135 18.39 -4.57 -3.51
C THR A 135 19.76 -5.01 -4.02
N SER A 136 20.73 -5.10 -3.14
CA SER A 136 22.00 -5.75 -3.47
C SER A 136 21.73 -7.20 -3.93
N PRO A 137 22.43 -7.69 -4.96
CA PRO A 137 22.28 -9.08 -5.37
C PRO A 137 22.55 -10.00 -4.18
N SER A 138 21.65 -10.94 -3.95
CA SER A 138 21.84 -11.95 -2.92
C SER A 138 23.11 -12.77 -3.25
N PRO A 139 23.87 -13.27 -2.25
CA PRO A 139 24.96 -14.19 -2.52
C PRO A 139 24.58 -15.43 -3.35
N ARG A 140 23.27 -15.73 -3.44
CA ARG A 140 22.73 -16.79 -4.29
C ARG A 140 22.61 -16.40 -5.76
N ASP A 141 22.54 -15.09 -6.04
CA ASP A 141 22.37 -14.57 -7.41
C ASP A 141 23.74 -14.33 -8.10
N MET A 142 24.84 -14.50 -7.36
CA MET A 142 26.21 -14.35 -7.84
C MET A 142 26.90 -15.70 -8.22
N ARG A 143 26.12 -16.77 -8.44
CA ARG A 143 26.64 -18.08 -8.88
C ARG A 143 26.25 -18.38 -10.30
#